data_c71f6a30270b9263210cd785f3c62d4b
#
_entry.id   c71f6a30270b9263210cd785f3c62d4b
#
_cell.length_a   1.000
_cell.length_b   1.000
_cell.length_c   1.000
_cell.angle_alpha   90.00
_cell.angle_beta   90.00
_cell.angle_gamma   90.00
#
_symmetry.space_group_name_H-M   'P 1'
#
loop_
_entity.id
_entity.type
_entity.pdbx_description
1 polymer ?
#
loop_
_entity_poly.entity_id
_entity_poly.type
_entity_poly.pdbx_seq_one_letter_code
_entity_poly.pdbx_strand_id
1 'polypeptide(L)'
;MDALIRLFNAPAEPAASVLGGRIAVTSSHLQGLGFIVVKHYSRGGLIKYFIKRRYFKWGKPRCQFEYEVLVKVRGVGVNAPEPVAYAYYGRPFYKAWLVTREIQEPQTLAELSRVDEPHALNVMKAVVEQVTRLIDNHIFHVDLHPGNVLIGKDGGVFLLDFDKARLHGADREKILDKYISRWHRAVTKHRLPGMLSEMMRAGLKRNYDVI
;
A
#
# COMPACT_ATOMS: atom_id res chain seq x y z
N MET A 1 -0.78 26.49 6.96
CA MET A 1 -2.12 26.01 6.54
C MET A 1 -2.29 26.14 5.02
N ASP A 2 -1.98 27.28 4.43
CA ASP A 2 -2.23 27.57 3.00
C ASP A 2 -1.49 26.67 2.01
N ALA A 3 -0.28 26.23 2.33
CA ALA A 3 0.50 25.34 1.46
C ALA A 3 -0.16 23.97 1.26
N LEU A 4 -0.73 23.36 2.31
CA LEU A 4 -1.49 22.10 2.20
C LEU A 4 -2.78 22.27 1.42
N ILE A 5 -3.50 23.39 1.59
CA ILE A 5 -4.72 23.69 0.84
C ILE A 5 -4.42 23.82 -0.65
N ARG A 6 -3.31 24.45 -1.02
CA ARG A 6 -2.86 24.53 -2.43
C ARG A 6 -2.58 23.16 -3.02
N LEU A 7 -1.93 22.26 -2.26
CA LEU A 7 -1.65 20.89 -2.69
C LEU A 7 -2.92 20.05 -2.92
N PHE A 8 -3.94 20.22 -2.07
CA PHE A 8 -5.22 19.53 -2.27
C PHE A 8 -5.98 20.00 -3.52
N ASN A 9 -5.72 21.20 -3.98
CA ASN A 9 -6.30 21.77 -5.21
C ASN A 9 -5.40 21.60 -6.44
N ALA A 10 -4.14 21.19 -6.27
CA ALA A 10 -3.25 20.93 -7.40
C ALA A 10 -3.80 19.81 -8.30
N PRO A 11 -3.61 19.89 -9.62
CA PRO A 11 -3.96 18.80 -10.52
C PRO A 11 -3.15 17.57 -10.13
N ALA A 12 -3.85 16.46 -9.83
CA ALA A 12 -3.20 15.20 -9.52
C ALA A 12 -2.66 14.58 -10.81
N GLU A 13 -1.35 14.34 -10.86
CA GLU A 13 -0.74 13.58 -11.94
C GLU A 13 -1.06 12.08 -11.76
N PRO A 14 -1.44 11.37 -12.84
CA PRO A 14 -1.62 9.93 -12.77
C PRO A 14 -0.25 9.27 -12.63
N ALA A 15 0.13 8.85 -11.43
CA ALA A 15 1.28 7.97 -11.26
C ALA A 15 0.98 6.62 -11.94
N ALA A 16 1.84 6.21 -12.84
CA ALA A 16 1.75 4.92 -13.49
C ALA A 16 2.04 3.82 -12.46
N SER A 17 1.01 3.09 -12.03
CA SER A 17 1.23 1.85 -11.29
C SER A 17 1.75 0.80 -12.27
N VAL A 18 2.90 0.20 -11.97
CA VAL A 18 3.56 -0.83 -12.79
C VAL A 18 2.68 -2.06 -13.04
N LEU A 19 1.70 -2.31 -12.20
CA LEU A 19 0.77 -3.45 -12.30
C LEU A 19 -0.70 -3.05 -12.49
N GLY A 20 -0.98 -1.83 -12.97
CA GLY A 20 -2.33 -1.46 -13.41
C GLY A 20 -3.25 -0.94 -12.33
N GLY A 21 -2.87 0.11 -11.67
CA GLY A 21 -3.75 0.99 -10.87
C GLY A 21 -3.42 2.45 -11.18
N ARG A 22 -4.43 3.30 -11.32
CA ARG A 22 -4.22 4.75 -11.46
C ARG A 22 -4.46 5.40 -10.11
N ILE A 23 -3.42 5.53 -9.31
CA ILE A 23 -3.47 6.36 -8.10
C ILE A 23 -3.04 7.76 -8.53
N ALA A 24 -3.91 8.74 -8.36
CA ALA A 24 -3.55 10.12 -8.57
C ALA A 24 -2.76 10.60 -7.35
N VAL A 25 -1.46 10.78 -7.50
CA VAL A 25 -0.57 11.29 -6.46
C VAL A 25 0.08 12.59 -6.90
N THR A 26 0.43 13.43 -5.94
CA THR A 26 1.20 14.64 -6.16
C THR A 26 2.34 14.64 -5.16
N SER A 27 3.59 14.64 -5.64
CA SER A 27 4.77 14.83 -4.80
C SER A 27 5.03 16.31 -4.59
N SER A 28 5.46 16.70 -3.40
CA SER A 28 5.79 18.08 -3.06
C SER A 28 6.79 18.13 -1.91
N HIS A 29 7.51 19.26 -1.81
CA HIS A 29 8.37 19.55 -0.68
C HIS A 29 7.72 20.62 0.20
N LEU A 30 7.51 20.32 1.47
CA LEU A 30 7.02 21.29 2.46
C LEU A 30 8.09 21.59 3.49
N GLN A 31 8.30 22.89 3.75
CA GLN A 31 9.23 23.35 4.79
C GLN A 31 8.82 22.78 6.16
N GLY A 32 9.76 22.17 6.85
CA GLY A 32 9.52 21.51 8.15
C GLY A 32 8.98 20.07 8.07
N LEU A 33 8.45 19.65 6.93
CA LEU A 33 7.98 18.27 6.71
C LEU A 33 8.82 17.48 5.70
N GLY A 34 9.63 18.17 4.86
CA GLY A 34 10.39 17.53 3.80
C GLY A 34 9.54 17.09 2.61
N PHE A 35 9.97 16.03 1.92
CA PHE A 35 9.26 15.48 0.77
C PHE A 35 8.04 14.67 1.21
N ILE A 36 6.90 14.97 0.61
CA ILE A 36 5.61 14.33 0.88
C ILE A 36 4.91 13.91 -0.39
N VAL A 37 4.05 12.90 -0.26
CA VAL A 37 3.14 12.42 -1.29
C VAL A 37 1.70 12.67 -0.85
N VAL A 38 0.92 13.32 -1.71
CA VAL A 38 -0.53 13.51 -1.52
C VAL A 38 -1.28 12.53 -2.40
N LYS A 39 -1.91 11.53 -1.79
CA LYS A 39 -2.80 10.56 -2.45
C LYS A 39 -4.19 11.16 -2.56
N HIS A 40 -4.67 11.32 -3.80
CA HIS A 40 -6.04 11.75 -4.08
C HIS A 40 -6.95 10.54 -4.25
N TYR A 41 -7.98 10.41 -3.44
CA TYR A 41 -8.95 9.33 -3.59
C TYR A 41 -9.91 9.65 -4.72
N SER A 42 -9.91 8.82 -5.77
CA SER A 42 -10.84 8.90 -6.90
C SER A 42 -11.55 7.58 -7.10
N ARG A 43 -12.84 7.61 -7.46
CA ARG A 43 -13.58 6.38 -7.79
C ARG A 43 -13.08 5.77 -9.10
N GLY A 44 -12.82 4.46 -9.10
CA GLY A 44 -12.67 3.63 -10.29
C GLY A 44 -14.00 3.01 -10.73
N GLY A 45 -14.07 2.50 -11.97
CA GLY A 45 -15.23 1.80 -12.53
C GLY A 45 -16.21 2.67 -13.33
N LEU A 46 -17.33 2.09 -13.79
CA LEU A 46 -18.34 2.75 -14.65
C LEU A 46 -19.00 3.99 -14.03
N ILE A 47 -19.12 4.04 -12.71
CA ILE A 47 -19.63 5.21 -11.96
C ILE A 47 -18.72 6.43 -12.11
N LYS A 48 -17.47 6.26 -12.55
CA LYS A 48 -16.52 7.32 -12.92
C LYS A 48 -17.06 8.32 -13.92
N TYR A 49 -17.96 7.93 -14.82
CA TYR A 49 -18.55 8.80 -15.83
C TYR A 49 -19.55 9.81 -15.24
N PHE A 50 -20.19 9.47 -14.12
CA PHE A 50 -21.19 10.32 -13.47
C PHE A 50 -20.66 11.11 -12.28
N ILE A 51 -19.70 10.56 -11.48
CA ILE A 51 -19.21 11.20 -10.25
C ILE A 51 -17.70 10.96 -10.12
N LYS A 52 -16.88 11.79 -10.77
CA LYS A 52 -15.43 11.55 -10.94
C LYS A 52 -14.56 11.57 -9.66
N ARG A 53 -14.96 12.26 -8.57
CA ARG A 53 -14.09 12.50 -7.40
C ARG A 53 -14.84 12.61 -6.06
N ARG A 54 -16.01 11.99 -5.91
CA ARG A 54 -16.82 12.11 -4.70
C ARG A 54 -17.24 10.75 -4.17
N TYR A 55 -17.11 10.53 -2.86
CA TYR A 55 -17.57 9.34 -2.16
C TYR A 55 -18.84 9.64 -1.37
N PHE A 56 -19.79 8.71 -1.34
CA PHE A 56 -20.91 8.79 -0.43
C PHE A 56 -20.44 8.44 0.97
N LYS A 57 -20.72 9.30 1.96
CA LYS A 57 -20.27 9.13 3.33
C LYS A 57 -21.14 8.11 4.06
N TRP A 58 -20.73 6.85 4.04
CA TRP A 58 -21.26 5.80 4.89
C TRP A 58 -20.11 5.28 5.77
N GLY A 59 -20.07 5.72 7.05
CA GLY A 59 -18.97 5.41 7.97
C GLY A 59 -17.76 6.35 7.86
N LYS A 60 -16.58 5.86 8.28
CA LYS A 60 -15.32 6.63 8.25
C LYS A 60 -14.87 6.92 6.82
N PRO A 61 -14.40 8.13 6.50
CA PRO A 61 -13.78 8.43 5.21
C PRO A 61 -12.57 7.52 4.94
N ARG A 62 -12.39 7.11 3.67
CA ARG A 62 -11.30 6.19 3.30
C ARG A 62 -9.90 6.71 3.67
N CYS A 63 -9.66 8.01 3.52
CA CYS A 63 -8.40 8.64 3.90
C CYS A 63 -8.14 8.53 5.40
N GLN A 64 -9.16 8.74 6.23
CA GLN A 64 -9.05 8.56 7.68
C GLN A 64 -8.79 7.10 8.04
N PHE A 65 -9.52 6.17 7.43
CA PHE A 65 -9.32 4.74 7.66
C PHE A 65 -7.89 4.31 7.30
N GLU A 66 -7.40 4.68 6.11
CA GLU A 66 -6.03 4.33 5.68
C GLU A 66 -4.98 4.98 6.59
N TYR A 67 -5.18 6.24 7.01
CA TYR A 67 -4.30 6.90 7.97
C TYR A 67 -4.18 6.11 9.28
N GLU A 68 -5.32 5.74 9.88
CA GLU A 68 -5.37 4.96 11.12
C GLU A 68 -4.70 3.57 10.97
N VAL A 69 -4.90 2.91 9.83
CA VAL A 69 -4.25 1.64 9.52
C VAL A 69 -2.74 1.81 9.36
N LEU A 70 -2.28 2.86 8.67
CA LEU A 70 -0.84 3.14 8.54
C LEU A 70 -0.17 3.38 9.89
N VAL A 71 -0.80 4.15 10.78
CA VAL A 71 -0.32 4.32 12.17
C VAL A 71 -0.21 2.97 12.87
N LYS A 72 -1.25 2.13 12.77
CA LYS A 72 -1.29 0.81 13.42
C LYS A 72 -0.22 -0.13 12.88
N VAL A 73 -0.09 -0.29 11.56
CA VAL A 73 0.88 -1.22 10.96
C VAL A 73 2.32 -0.81 11.24
N ARG A 74 2.61 0.49 11.25
CA ARG A 74 3.92 1.01 11.67
C ARG A 74 4.18 0.74 13.16
N GLY A 75 3.17 0.88 14.01
CA GLY A 75 3.26 0.59 15.45
C GLY A 75 3.58 -0.88 15.77
N VAL A 76 3.26 -1.81 14.86
CA VAL A 76 3.62 -3.23 14.99
C VAL A 76 4.88 -3.61 14.20
N GLY A 77 5.66 -2.62 13.77
CA GLY A 77 6.96 -2.82 13.12
C GLY A 77 6.90 -3.19 11.64
N VAL A 78 5.77 -2.94 10.96
CA VAL A 78 5.68 -3.05 9.51
C VAL A 78 6.08 -1.73 8.88
N ASN A 79 7.03 -1.74 7.94
CA ASN A 79 7.40 -0.55 7.20
C ASN A 79 6.32 -0.19 6.18
N ALA A 80 5.72 0.96 6.36
CA ALA A 80 4.75 1.56 5.47
C ALA A 80 5.02 3.07 5.40
N PRO A 81 4.55 3.80 4.37
CA PRO A 81 4.72 5.25 4.31
C PRO A 81 4.24 5.91 5.60
N GLU A 82 5.05 6.82 6.14
CA GLU A 82 4.71 7.55 7.36
C GLU A 82 3.50 8.46 7.11
N PRO A 83 2.36 8.25 7.78
CA PRO A 83 1.19 9.10 7.60
C PRO A 83 1.41 10.43 8.32
N VAL A 84 1.28 11.54 7.56
CA VAL A 84 1.44 12.91 8.06
C VAL A 84 0.11 13.53 8.41
N ALA A 85 -0.85 13.47 7.49
CA ALA A 85 -2.17 14.06 7.65
C ALA A 85 -3.20 13.41 6.71
N TYR A 86 -4.47 13.62 6.99
CA TYR A 86 -5.54 13.35 6.06
C TYR A 86 -6.52 14.52 6.05
N ALA A 87 -7.24 14.69 4.94
CA ALA A 87 -8.30 15.67 4.81
C ALA A 87 -9.46 15.11 3.99
N TYR A 88 -10.67 15.60 4.27
CA TYR A 88 -11.84 15.35 3.44
C TYR A 88 -12.80 16.54 3.48
N TYR A 89 -13.51 16.75 2.39
CA TYR A 89 -14.43 17.87 2.25
C TYR A 89 -15.69 17.49 1.47
N GLY A 90 -16.86 17.89 1.97
CA GLY A 90 -18.16 17.72 1.35
C GLY A 90 -19.09 16.72 2.03
N ARG A 91 -20.40 16.89 1.85
CA ARG A 91 -21.50 15.99 2.24
C ARG A 91 -22.64 16.12 1.20
N PRO A 92 -23.33 15.04 0.84
CA PRO A 92 -23.10 13.64 1.16
C PRO A 92 -21.94 13.01 0.39
N PHE A 93 -21.44 13.68 -0.65
CA PHE A 93 -20.29 13.28 -1.45
C PHE A 93 -19.05 14.05 -1.02
N TYR A 94 -17.95 13.37 -0.78
CA TYR A 94 -16.72 14.00 -0.32
C TYR A 94 -15.53 13.74 -1.25
N LYS A 95 -14.62 14.71 -1.29
CA LYS A 95 -13.24 14.54 -1.76
C LYS A 95 -12.37 14.14 -0.56
N ALA A 96 -11.32 13.38 -0.79
CA ALA A 96 -10.44 12.93 0.28
C ALA A 96 -8.99 12.87 -0.18
N TRP A 97 -8.10 13.15 0.75
CA TRP A 97 -6.65 13.18 0.57
C TRP A 97 -5.97 12.50 1.76
N LEU A 98 -4.89 11.81 1.49
CA LEU A 98 -3.95 11.29 2.48
C LEU A 98 -2.58 11.85 2.15
N VAL A 99 -1.90 12.37 3.14
CA VAL A 99 -0.54 12.87 3.04
C VAL A 99 0.38 11.92 3.78
N THR A 100 1.41 11.44 3.09
CA THR A 100 2.46 10.59 3.67
C THR A 100 3.83 11.18 3.36
N ARG A 101 4.86 10.80 4.11
CA ARG A 101 6.25 11.05 3.70
C ARG A 101 6.56 10.29 2.43
N GLU A 102 7.33 10.90 1.56
CA GLU A 102 7.79 10.29 0.31
C GLU A 102 8.91 9.28 0.60
N ILE A 103 8.82 8.13 -0.07
CA ILE A 103 9.91 7.17 -0.14
C ILE A 103 10.78 7.61 -1.32
N GLN A 104 12.05 7.90 -1.05
CA GLN A 104 12.96 8.46 -2.05
C GLN A 104 13.42 7.39 -3.04
N GLU A 105 13.48 7.76 -4.34
CA GLU A 105 13.94 6.93 -5.44
C GLU A 105 13.37 5.49 -5.41
N PRO A 106 12.05 5.34 -5.34
CA PRO A 106 11.43 4.05 -5.10
C PRO A 106 11.47 3.18 -6.35
N GLN A 107 11.78 1.89 -6.17
CA GLN A 107 11.58 0.84 -7.18
C GLN A 107 10.58 -0.19 -6.64
N THR A 108 9.67 -0.67 -7.48
CA THR A 108 8.77 -1.74 -7.05
C THR A 108 9.46 -3.11 -7.09
N LEU A 109 9.05 -4.02 -6.20
CA LEU A 109 9.52 -5.40 -6.26
C LEU A 109 9.15 -6.08 -7.60
N ALA A 110 8.05 -5.67 -8.21
CA ALA A 110 7.66 -6.17 -9.52
C ALA A 110 8.64 -5.76 -10.64
N GLU A 111 9.17 -4.53 -10.59
CA GLU A 111 10.21 -4.07 -11.51
C GLU A 111 11.55 -4.75 -11.20
N LEU A 112 11.96 -4.71 -9.94
CA LEU A 112 13.21 -5.32 -9.49
C LEU A 112 13.29 -6.80 -9.88
N SER A 113 12.22 -7.57 -9.69
CA SER A 113 12.20 -9.01 -9.97
C SER A 113 12.38 -9.37 -11.46
N ARG A 114 12.22 -8.40 -12.36
CA ARG A 114 12.43 -8.60 -13.81
C ARG A 114 13.85 -8.30 -14.25
N VAL A 115 14.60 -7.53 -13.48
CA VAL A 115 15.94 -7.04 -13.86
C VAL A 115 17.05 -7.59 -12.98
N ASP A 116 16.77 -7.89 -11.72
CA ASP A 116 17.74 -8.41 -10.74
C ASP A 116 17.05 -9.43 -9.79
N GLU A 117 17.01 -10.68 -10.23
CA GLU A 117 16.39 -11.77 -9.49
C GLU A 117 17.10 -12.04 -8.13
N PRO A 118 18.46 -12.09 -8.03
CA PRO A 118 19.13 -12.27 -6.76
C PRO A 118 18.80 -11.19 -5.73
N HIS A 119 18.74 -9.93 -6.14
CA HIS A 119 18.35 -8.84 -5.26
C HIS A 119 16.88 -8.96 -4.84
N ALA A 120 15.96 -9.29 -5.77
CA ALA A 120 14.56 -9.52 -5.47
C ALA A 120 14.35 -10.65 -4.44
N LEU A 121 15.15 -11.73 -4.49
CA LEU A 121 15.15 -12.81 -3.49
C LEU A 121 15.54 -12.30 -2.08
N ASN A 122 16.52 -11.42 -1.98
CA ASN A 122 16.88 -10.81 -0.70
C ASN A 122 15.76 -9.91 -0.16
N VAL A 123 15.16 -9.10 -1.02
CA VAL A 123 14.01 -8.25 -0.65
C VAL A 123 12.84 -9.09 -0.16
N MET A 124 12.57 -10.26 -0.76
CA MET A 124 11.49 -11.15 -0.35
C MET A 124 11.61 -11.62 1.10
N LYS A 125 12.81 -11.72 1.67
CA LYS A 125 12.99 -12.05 3.10
C LYS A 125 12.33 -11.00 3.98
N ALA A 126 12.61 -9.72 3.72
CA ALA A 126 11.99 -8.62 4.46
C ALA A 126 10.47 -8.53 4.21
N VAL A 127 10.00 -8.83 3.00
CA VAL A 127 8.56 -8.89 2.70
C VAL A 127 7.87 -9.97 3.55
N VAL A 128 8.43 -11.18 3.59
CA VAL A 128 7.90 -12.30 4.39
C VAL A 128 7.83 -11.92 5.87
N GLU A 129 8.88 -11.33 6.43
CA GLU A 129 8.91 -10.89 7.83
C GLU A 129 7.78 -9.87 8.12
N GLN A 130 7.59 -8.89 7.24
CA GLN A 130 6.55 -7.89 7.42
C GLN A 130 5.15 -8.50 7.30
N VAL A 131 4.93 -9.42 6.35
CA VAL A 131 3.66 -10.14 6.22
C VAL A 131 3.40 -11.02 7.45
N THR A 132 4.42 -11.67 8.01
CA THR A 132 4.30 -12.40 9.27
C THR A 132 3.82 -11.49 10.40
N ARG A 133 4.40 -10.28 10.55
CA ARG A 133 3.94 -9.29 11.55
C ARG A 133 2.49 -8.87 11.32
N LEU A 134 2.06 -8.71 10.06
CA LEU A 134 0.66 -8.42 9.75
C LEU A 134 -0.28 -9.56 10.19
N ILE A 135 0.10 -10.82 9.92
CA ILE A 135 -0.67 -12.01 10.31
C ILE A 135 -0.75 -12.10 11.83
N ASP A 136 0.36 -11.92 12.54
CA ASP A 136 0.45 -11.98 14.00
C ASP A 136 -0.43 -10.94 14.68
N ASN A 137 -0.65 -9.82 14.03
CA ASN A 137 -1.51 -8.73 14.52
C ASN A 137 -2.92 -8.75 13.89
N HIS A 138 -3.33 -9.87 13.27
CA HIS A 138 -4.64 -10.05 12.65
C HIS A 138 -5.00 -8.97 11.62
N ILE A 139 -3.99 -8.48 10.89
CA ILE A 139 -4.17 -7.49 9.82
C ILE A 139 -4.08 -8.20 8.47
N PHE A 140 -5.12 -8.08 7.64
CA PHE A 140 -5.12 -8.58 6.29
C PHE A 140 -5.04 -7.44 5.28
N HIS A 141 -3.90 -7.32 4.60
CA HIS A 141 -3.71 -6.40 3.50
C HIS A 141 -4.33 -6.97 2.23
N VAL A 142 -5.56 -6.53 1.92
CA VAL A 142 -6.37 -7.11 0.84
C VAL A 142 -5.73 -6.99 -0.54
N ASP A 143 -4.99 -5.94 -0.83
CA ASP A 143 -4.40 -5.69 -2.15
C ASP A 143 -2.86 -5.85 -2.18
N LEU A 144 -2.28 -6.66 -1.27
CA LEU A 144 -0.85 -6.91 -1.29
C LEU A 144 -0.43 -7.71 -2.53
N HIS A 145 0.50 -7.16 -3.29
CA HIS A 145 1.13 -7.76 -4.46
C HIS A 145 2.50 -7.12 -4.73
N PRO A 146 3.39 -7.70 -5.56
CA PRO A 146 4.75 -7.18 -5.78
C PRO A 146 4.83 -5.72 -6.27
N GLY A 147 3.79 -5.21 -6.92
CA GLY A 147 3.70 -3.79 -7.31
C GLY A 147 3.32 -2.84 -6.17
N ASN A 148 2.88 -3.37 -5.01
CA ASN A 148 2.63 -2.61 -3.78
C ASN A 148 3.72 -2.82 -2.74
N VAL A 149 4.88 -3.32 -3.15
CA VAL A 149 6.10 -3.39 -2.36
C VAL A 149 7.11 -2.46 -2.99
N LEU A 150 7.55 -1.42 -2.26
CA LEU A 150 8.60 -0.51 -2.69
C LEU A 150 9.91 -0.80 -1.97
N ILE A 151 10.99 -0.63 -2.70
CA ILE A 151 12.35 -0.57 -2.20
C ILE A 151 12.80 0.88 -2.31
N GLY A 152 13.12 1.51 -1.20
CA GLY A 152 13.67 2.86 -1.16
C GLY A 152 15.17 2.89 -1.49
N LYS A 153 15.73 4.09 -1.66
CA LYS A 153 17.14 4.32 -1.95
C LYS A 153 18.10 3.69 -0.94
N ASP A 154 17.68 3.61 0.31
CA ASP A 154 18.44 3.01 1.44
C ASP A 154 18.28 1.48 1.54
N GLY A 155 17.60 0.86 0.58
CA GLY A 155 17.27 -0.57 0.59
C GLY A 155 16.11 -0.92 1.52
N GLY A 156 15.49 0.05 2.18
CA GLY A 156 14.30 -0.16 3.01
C GLY A 156 13.13 -0.70 2.19
N VAL A 157 12.45 -1.75 2.70
CA VAL A 157 11.29 -2.36 2.04
C VAL A 157 10.01 -1.86 2.67
N PHE A 158 9.10 -1.30 1.88
CA PHE A 158 7.85 -0.69 2.33
C PHE A 158 6.64 -1.34 1.68
N LEU A 159 5.59 -1.59 2.47
CA LEU A 159 4.29 -2.04 1.96
C LEU A 159 3.36 -0.85 1.75
N LEU A 160 2.69 -0.79 0.59
CA LEU A 160 1.83 0.31 0.17
C LEU A 160 0.36 -0.08 0.11
N ASP A 161 -0.51 0.94 0.08
CA ASP A 161 -1.94 0.85 -0.26
C ASP A 161 -2.78 0.00 0.72
N PHE A 162 -2.85 0.47 1.96
CA PHE A 162 -3.65 -0.14 3.04
C PHE A 162 -5.13 0.29 3.04
N ASP A 163 -5.63 0.94 1.99
CA ASP A 163 -6.97 1.55 1.94
C ASP A 163 -8.13 0.55 2.08
N LYS A 164 -7.85 -0.74 1.81
CA LYS A 164 -8.79 -1.86 1.93
C LYS A 164 -8.38 -2.89 2.98
N ALA A 165 -7.38 -2.58 3.78
CA ALA A 165 -6.93 -3.50 4.82
C ALA A 165 -8.09 -3.88 5.76
N ARG A 166 -8.06 -5.09 6.27
CA ARG A 166 -9.08 -5.59 7.20
C ARG A 166 -8.41 -5.96 8.51
N LEU A 167 -8.97 -5.45 9.59
CA LEU A 167 -8.62 -5.86 10.94
C LEU A 167 -9.55 -7.01 11.30
N HIS A 168 -9.03 -8.23 11.37
CA HIS A 168 -9.83 -9.43 11.57
C HIS A 168 -9.67 -9.99 12.98
N GLY A 169 -10.81 -10.45 13.57
CA GLY A 169 -10.78 -11.48 14.62
C GLY A 169 -10.67 -12.90 14.04
N ALA A 170 -10.14 -13.05 12.81
CA ALA A 170 -10.07 -14.34 12.15
C ALA A 170 -8.83 -15.12 12.58
N ASP A 171 -8.92 -16.46 12.50
CA ASP A 171 -7.86 -17.42 12.68
C ASP A 171 -6.63 -17.06 11.83
N ARG A 172 -5.44 -17.14 12.43
CA ARG A 172 -4.14 -16.85 11.79
C ARG A 172 -3.94 -17.69 10.53
N GLU A 173 -4.28 -18.97 10.58
CA GLU A 173 -4.13 -19.89 9.46
C GLU A 173 -4.94 -19.44 8.24
N LYS A 174 -6.19 -19.01 8.45
CA LYS A 174 -7.03 -18.46 7.39
C LYS A 174 -6.48 -17.18 6.78
N ILE A 175 -5.81 -16.34 7.58
CA ILE A 175 -5.16 -15.13 7.09
C ILE A 175 -3.93 -15.48 6.27
N LEU A 176 -3.11 -16.42 6.74
CA LEU A 176 -1.93 -16.94 6.06
C LEU A 176 -2.28 -17.48 4.67
N ASP A 177 -3.28 -18.37 4.57
CA ASP A 177 -3.73 -18.93 3.29
C ASP A 177 -4.22 -17.86 2.33
N LYS A 178 -4.92 -16.84 2.82
CA LYS A 178 -5.35 -15.70 2.01
C LYS A 178 -4.15 -14.93 1.45
N TYR A 179 -3.10 -14.69 2.24
CA TYR A 179 -1.88 -14.02 1.76
C TYR A 179 -1.19 -14.85 0.68
N ILE A 180 -0.94 -16.13 0.92
CA ILE A 180 -0.29 -17.02 -0.06
C ILE A 180 -1.08 -17.06 -1.37
N SER A 181 -2.39 -17.33 -1.30
CA SER A 181 -3.25 -17.45 -2.48
C SER A 181 -3.34 -16.15 -3.27
N ARG A 182 -3.41 -15.01 -2.58
CA ARG A 182 -3.51 -13.71 -3.23
C ARG A 182 -2.21 -13.30 -3.89
N TRP A 183 -1.09 -13.47 -3.20
CA TRP A 183 0.23 -13.20 -3.74
C TRP A 183 0.51 -14.04 -4.98
N HIS A 184 0.29 -15.36 -4.91
CA HIS A 184 0.46 -16.26 -6.05
C HIS A 184 -0.40 -15.83 -7.26
N ARG A 185 -1.65 -15.49 -7.03
CA ARG A 185 -2.56 -15.02 -8.08
C ARG A 185 -2.06 -13.73 -8.73
N ALA A 186 -1.49 -12.81 -7.97
CA ALA A 186 -0.92 -11.58 -8.50
C ALA A 186 0.35 -11.85 -9.33
N VAL A 187 1.26 -12.68 -8.84
CA VAL A 187 2.48 -13.10 -9.55
C VAL A 187 2.11 -13.73 -10.89
N THR A 188 1.19 -14.69 -10.91
CA THR A 188 0.72 -15.37 -12.13
C THR A 188 0.04 -14.40 -13.10
N LYS A 189 -0.89 -13.59 -12.61
CA LYS A 189 -1.65 -12.62 -13.43
C LYS A 189 -0.73 -11.63 -14.14
N HIS A 190 0.31 -11.17 -13.48
CA HIS A 190 1.24 -10.16 -14.00
C HIS A 190 2.50 -10.75 -14.63
N ARG A 191 2.55 -12.08 -14.79
CA ARG A 191 3.67 -12.82 -15.37
C ARG A 191 5.01 -12.45 -14.74
N LEU A 192 5.03 -12.38 -13.41
CA LEU A 192 6.24 -12.14 -12.64
C LEU A 192 6.99 -13.47 -12.39
N PRO A 193 8.29 -13.44 -12.03
CA PRO A 193 9.06 -14.64 -11.72
C PRO A 193 8.39 -15.49 -10.62
N GLY A 194 8.27 -16.81 -10.87
CA GLY A 194 7.58 -17.75 -9.97
C GLY A 194 8.21 -17.84 -8.58
N MET A 195 9.52 -17.59 -8.48
CA MET A 195 10.28 -17.57 -7.23
C MET A 195 9.67 -16.63 -6.17
N LEU A 196 9.00 -15.53 -6.57
CA LEU A 196 8.30 -14.65 -5.64
C LEU A 196 7.17 -15.37 -4.89
N SER A 197 6.46 -16.29 -5.58
CA SER A 197 5.41 -17.12 -4.95
C SER A 197 5.98 -18.21 -4.07
N GLU A 198 7.07 -18.82 -4.50
CA GLU A 198 7.76 -19.88 -3.74
C GLU A 198 8.32 -19.34 -2.44
N MET A 199 9.03 -18.20 -2.49
CA MET A 199 9.59 -17.53 -1.32
C MET A 199 8.51 -17.10 -0.32
N MET A 200 7.40 -16.52 -0.79
CA MET A 200 6.28 -16.14 0.07
C MET A 200 5.70 -17.36 0.78
N ARG A 201 5.41 -18.44 0.03
CA ARG A 201 4.84 -19.67 0.57
C ARG A 201 5.78 -20.33 1.55
N ALA A 202 7.05 -20.56 1.17
CA ALA A 202 8.03 -21.25 2.00
C ALA A 202 8.36 -20.44 3.26
N GLY A 203 8.53 -19.12 3.13
CA GLY A 203 8.85 -18.25 4.25
C GLY A 203 7.72 -18.17 5.27
N LEU A 204 6.47 -17.98 4.82
CA LEU A 204 5.33 -17.92 5.73
C LEU A 204 5.07 -19.27 6.41
N LYS A 205 5.12 -20.40 5.67
CA LYS A 205 4.93 -21.72 6.28
C LYS A 205 6.00 -22.02 7.33
N ARG A 206 7.29 -21.80 6.99
CA ARG A 206 8.39 -22.02 7.95
C ARG A 206 8.21 -21.25 9.27
N ASN A 207 7.69 -20.03 9.21
CA ASN A 207 7.46 -19.22 10.41
C ASN A 207 6.28 -19.73 11.27
N TYR A 208 5.44 -20.64 10.74
CA TYR A 208 4.26 -21.17 11.42
C TYR A 208 4.31 -22.69 11.67
N ASP A 209 5.17 -23.43 10.97
CA ASP A 209 5.37 -24.89 11.21
C ASP A 209 6.30 -25.17 12.40
N VAL A 210 6.86 -24.13 13.05
CA VAL A 210 7.79 -24.21 14.20
C VAL A 210 7.06 -24.05 15.55
N ILE A 211 5.74 -23.95 15.55
CA ILE A 211 4.89 -23.87 16.74
C ILE A 211 4.06 -25.13 16.84
#